data_1b8644f5cdb551ce58bb9332c0e514cd
#
_entry.id   1b8644f5cdb551ce58bb9332c0e514cd
#
_cell.length_a   1.000
_cell.length_b   1.000
_cell.length_c   1.000
_cell.angle_alpha   90.00
_cell.angle_beta   90.00
_cell.angle_gamma   90.00
#
_symmetry.space_group_name_H-M   'P 1'
#
loop_
_entity.id
_entity.type
_entity.pdbx_description
1 polymer ?
#
loop_
_entity_poly.entity_id
_entity_poly.type
_entity_poly.pdbx_seq_one_letter_code
_entity_poly.pdbx_strand_id
1 'polypeptide(L)'
;DTLMMMIQSCGANFVNEDGEAYIVGNETAEKCIDLYTELVQNDVVKLVNNWDEYIATITSGEAAGVVNGNWITATLMSTEDQKGLWGITTMPKVDGVDTATNYANNGGSSWYITSNCKNVELAEDFLASTFGSSTDFYDAILSETGAISCYLPAGESDVYNEPNEFFG
;
A
#
# COMPACT_ATOMS: atom_id res chain seq x y z
N ASP A 1 9.52 2.59 3.00
CA ASP A 1 8.16 2.85 2.48
C ASP A 1 7.42 3.89 3.31
N THR A 2 7.38 3.81 4.66
CA THR A 2 6.60 4.69 5.54
C THR A 2 6.88 6.18 5.32
N LEU A 3 8.15 6.59 5.26
CA LEU A 3 8.51 7.98 4.98
C LEU A 3 7.96 8.48 3.64
N MET A 4 8.02 7.64 2.60
CA MET A 4 7.46 8.01 1.28
C MET A 4 5.95 8.16 1.33
N MET A 5 5.26 7.29 2.06
CA MET A 5 3.82 7.44 2.27
C MET A 5 3.47 8.71 3.04
N MET A 6 4.25 9.08 4.06
CA MET A 6 4.08 10.35 4.77
C MET A 6 4.22 11.54 3.83
N ILE A 7 5.27 11.59 3.02
CA ILE A 7 5.52 12.68 2.06
C ILE A 7 4.38 12.77 1.04
N GLN A 8 3.96 11.64 0.47
CA GLN A 8 2.86 11.58 -0.50
C GLN A 8 1.52 12.00 0.13
N SER A 9 1.24 11.57 1.37
CA SER A 9 0.01 11.96 2.07
C SER A 9 -0.08 13.46 2.31
N CYS A 10 1.05 14.15 2.33
CA CYS A 10 1.16 15.61 2.42
C CYS A 10 1.09 16.31 1.05
N GLY A 11 0.91 15.58 -0.05
CA GLY A 11 0.90 16.13 -1.39
C GLY A 11 2.28 16.55 -1.91
N ALA A 12 3.36 16.08 -1.27
CA ALA A 12 4.73 16.38 -1.69
C ALA A 12 5.38 15.20 -2.43
N ASN A 13 6.44 15.52 -3.18
CA ASN A 13 7.24 14.55 -3.91
C ASN A 13 8.70 15.02 -3.95
N PHE A 14 9.64 14.13 -4.23
CA PHE A 14 11.06 14.47 -4.46
C PHE A 14 11.36 14.98 -5.88
N VAL A 15 10.33 15.07 -6.71
CA VAL A 15 10.42 15.59 -8.08
C VAL A 15 9.38 16.70 -8.22
N ASN A 16 9.74 17.83 -8.81
CA ASN A 16 8.84 18.94 -9.09
C ASN A 16 7.99 18.67 -10.36
N GLU A 17 7.11 19.62 -10.70
CA GLU A 17 6.23 19.51 -11.88
C GLU A 17 7.01 19.48 -13.21
N ASP A 18 8.24 19.99 -13.24
CA ASP A 18 9.12 19.99 -14.41
C ASP A 18 9.91 18.67 -14.54
N GLY A 19 9.77 17.74 -13.59
CA GLY A 19 10.49 16.47 -13.57
C GLY A 19 11.91 16.57 -13.00
N GLU A 20 12.25 17.69 -12.35
CA GLU A 20 13.55 17.91 -11.74
C GLU A 20 13.56 17.50 -10.26
N ALA A 21 14.72 17.10 -9.74
CA ALA A 21 14.88 16.76 -8.34
C ALA A 21 14.56 17.96 -7.43
N TYR A 22 13.61 17.77 -6.51
CA TYR A 22 13.14 18.76 -5.55
C TYR A 22 13.24 18.22 -4.13
N ILE A 23 14.47 18.09 -3.62
CA ILE A 23 14.76 17.62 -2.27
C ILE A 23 15.13 18.81 -1.38
N VAL A 24 16.08 19.62 -1.83
CA VAL A 24 16.55 20.81 -1.10
C VAL A 24 15.51 21.92 -1.19
N GLY A 25 15.07 22.43 -0.04
CA GLY A 25 14.04 23.47 0.05
C GLY A 25 12.61 22.95 -0.08
N ASN A 26 12.43 21.64 -0.04
CA ASN A 26 11.11 21.00 0.03
C ASN A 26 10.66 20.94 1.51
N GLU A 27 10.12 22.03 2.00
CA GLU A 27 9.74 22.19 3.42
C GLU A 27 8.80 21.09 3.93
N THR A 28 7.89 20.60 3.08
CA THR A 28 6.97 19.52 3.43
C THR A 28 7.70 18.18 3.57
N ALA A 29 8.63 17.88 2.67
CA ALA A 29 9.45 16.69 2.78
C ALA A 29 10.40 16.74 3.99
N GLU A 30 11.01 17.90 4.26
CA GLU A 30 11.84 18.15 5.44
C GLU A 30 11.06 17.88 6.72
N LYS A 31 9.84 18.41 6.83
CA LYS A 31 8.96 18.18 7.99
C LYS A 31 8.61 16.70 8.18
N CYS A 32 8.34 15.96 7.10
CA CYS A 32 8.09 14.51 7.18
C CYS A 32 9.34 13.75 7.63
N ILE A 33 10.53 14.14 7.16
CA ILE A 33 11.80 13.54 7.56
C ILE A 33 12.07 13.79 9.04
N ASP A 34 11.85 15.02 9.51
CA ASP A 34 12.03 15.38 10.92
C ASP A 34 11.10 14.56 11.82
N LEU A 35 9.81 14.50 11.47
CA LEU A 35 8.83 13.69 12.21
C LEU A 35 9.20 12.21 12.20
N TYR A 36 9.57 11.65 11.05
CA TYR A 36 10.00 10.25 10.97
C TYR A 36 11.24 9.99 11.81
N THR A 37 12.19 10.92 11.82
CA THR A 37 13.40 10.83 12.63
C THR A 37 13.07 10.87 14.13
N GLU A 38 12.14 11.73 14.54
CA GLU A 38 11.65 11.78 15.92
C GLU A 38 11.00 10.47 16.34
N LEU A 39 10.14 9.87 15.49
CA LEU A 39 9.51 8.58 15.74
C LEU A 39 10.54 7.45 15.94
N VAL A 40 11.62 7.45 15.13
CA VAL A 40 12.71 6.48 15.25
C VAL A 40 13.52 6.71 16.53
N GLN A 41 13.87 7.96 16.85
CA GLN A 41 14.67 8.31 18.03
C GLN A 41 13.94 8.02 19.36
N ASN A 42 12.62 8.00 19.34
CA ASN A 42 11.78 7.70 20.50
C ASN A 42 11.30 6.24 20.55
N ASP A 43 11.87 5.36 19.73
CA ASP A 43 11.53 3.92 19.65
C ASP A 43 10.04 3.65 19.34
N VAL A 44 9.36 4.60 18.67
CA VAL A 44 7.97 4.42 18.22
C VAL A 44 7.92 3.56 16.97
N VAL A 45 8.93 3.67 16.12
CA VAL A 45 9.07 2.91 14.88
C VAL A 45 10.24 1.96 14.98
N LYS A 46 9.99 0.67 14.76
CA LYS A 46 11.04 -0.34 14.62
C LYS A 46 11.61 -0.31 13.21
N LEU A 47 12.93 -0.10 13.12
CA LEU A 47 13.66 -0.22 11.86
C LEU A 47 13.96 -1.69 11.57
N VAL A 48 13.78 -2.10 10.33
CA VAL A 48 14.09 -3.43 9.82
C VAL A 48 14.96 -3.33 8.58
N ASN A 49 15.82 -4.33 8.36
CA ASN A 49 16.86 -4.24 7.32
C ASN A 49 16.48 -4.93 6.01
N ASN A 50 15.50 -5.82 6.06
CA ASN A 50 15.08 -6.61 4.90
C ASN A 50 13.62 -7.06 5.03
N TRP A 51 13.11 -7.66 3.97
CA TRP A 51 11.74 -8.13 3.90
C TRP A 51 11.41 -9.24 4.91
N ASP A 52 12.30 -10.19 5.11
CA ASP A 52 12.06 -11.32 6.02
C ASP A 52 11.96 -10.83 7.47
N GLU A 53 12.81 -9.89 7.89
CA GLU A 53 12.75 -9.24 9.20
C GLU A 53 11.46 -8.43 9.37
N TYR A 54 11.03 -7.72 8.31
CA TYR A 54 9.77 -6.99 8.30
C TYR A 54 8.59 -7.92 8.55
N ILE A 55 8.47 -9.00 7.78
CA ILE A 55 7.41 -9.99 7.92
C ILE A 55 7.46 -10.63 9.32
N ALA A 56 8.63 -11.05 9.78
CA ALA A 56 8.80 -11.64 11.11
C ALA A 56 8.34 -10.69 12.23
N THR A 57 8.63 -9.39 12.10
CA THR A 57 8.23 -8.38 13.09
C THR A 57 6.71 -8.25 13.21
N ILE A 58 5.98 -8.22 12.09
CA ILE A 58 4.51 -8.07 12.12
C ILE A 58 3.81 -9.39 12.49
N THR A 59 4.31 -10.53 12.02
CA THR A 59 3.69 -11.84 12.27
C THR A 59 3.99 -12.39 13.66
N SER A 60 5.05 -11.94 14.32
CA SER A 60 5.34 -12.30 15.74
C SER A 60 4.57 -11.44 16.75
N GLY A 61 3.87 -10.39 16.31
CA GLY A 61 3.21 -9.44 17.20
C GLY A 61 4.16 -8.46 17.91
N GLU A 62 5.41 -8.36 17.45
CA GLU A 62 6.39 -7.42 18.02
C GLU A 62 6.03 -5.96 17.68
N ALA A 63 5.38 -5.73 16.54
CA ALA A 63 4.83 -4.43 16.16
C ALA A 63 3.32 -4.42 16.37
N ALA A 64 2.81 -3.43 17.10
CA ALA A 64 1.37 -3.23 17.35
C ALA A 64 0.62 -2.66 16.13
N GLY A 65 1.31 -2.17 15.14
CA GLY A 65 0.73 -1.60 13.91
C GLY A 65 1.71 -1.60 12.76
N VAL A 66 1.16 -1.55 11.56
CA VAL A 66 1.93 -1.47 10.32
C VAL A 66 1.28 -0.45 9.39
N VAL A 67 2.06 0.46 8.85
CA VAL A 67 1.63 1.39 7.80
C VAL A 67 2.10 0.83 6.47
N ASN A 68 1.16 0.34 5.67
CA ASN A 68 1.49 -0.30 4.40
C ASN A 68 0.31 -0.21 3.42
N GLY A 69 0.49 -0.67 2.19
CA GLY A 69 -0.60 -0.91 1.26
C GLY A 69 -1.48 -2.08 1.72
N ASN A 70 -2.73 -2.10 1.28
CA ASN A 70 -3.70 -3.15 1.64
C ASN A 70 -3.23 -4.58 1.30
N TRP A 71 -2.32 -4.74 0.35
CA TRP A 71 -1.75 -6.05 -0.03
C TRP A 71 -1.04 -6.77 1.13
N ILE A 72 -0.64 -6.07 2.21
CA ILE A 72 -0.06 -6.71 3.40
C ILE A 72 -1.07 -7.56 4.19
N THR A 73 -2.36 -7.35 3.97
CA THR A 73 -3.43 -8.08 4.67
C THR A 73 -3.32 -9.58 4.45
N ALA A 74 -2.95 -10.03 3.24
CA ALA A 74 -2.75 -11.45 2.95
C ALA A 74 -1.66 -12.07 3.83
N THR A 75 -0.58 -11.33 4.10
CA THR A 75 0.48 -11.77 5.01
C THR A 75 -0.02 -11.84 6.46
N LEU A 76 -0.77 -10.85 6.93
CA LEU A 76 -1.36 -10.88 8.27
C LEU A 76 -2.32 -12.06 8.44
N MET A 77 -3.18 -12.30 7.47
CA MET A 77 -4.13 -13.41 7.50
C MET A 77 -3.47 -14.80 7.53
N SER A 78 -2.19 -14.92 7.21
CA SER A 78 -1.45 -16.18 7.38
C SER A 78 -1.13 -16.53 8.85
N THR A 79 -1.39 -15.62 9.80
CA THR A 79 -1.14 -15.81 11.24
C THR A 79 -2.46 -16.09 11.97
N GLU A 80 -2.91 -17.33 11.95
CA GLU A 80 -4.19 -17.76 12.55
C GLU A 80 -4.37 -17.37 14.01
N ASP A 81 -3.30 -17.36 14.79
CA ASP A 81 -3.26 -16.99 16.20
C ASP A 81 -3.48 -15.48 16.46
N GLN A 82 -3.40 -14.67 15.42
CA GLN A 82 -3.67 -13.23 15.47
C GLN A 82 -5.06 -12.85 14.93
N LYS A 83 -5.88 -13.81 14.56
CA LYS A 83 -7.25 -13.57 14.08
C LYS A 83 -8.06 -12.80 15.13
N GLY A 84 -8.68 -11.69 14.71
CA GLY A 84 -9.47 -10.80 15.57
C GLY A 84 -8.64 -9.83 16.43
N LEU A 85 -7.30 -9.83 16.29
CA LEU A 85 -6.43 -8.89 17.02
C LEU A 85 -6.05 -7.67 16.16
N TRP A 86 -6.29 -7.70 14.86
CA TRP A 86 -6.00 -6.63 13.94
C TRP A 86 -7.25 -5.88 13.51
N GLY A 87 -7.13 -4.58 13.33
CA GLY A 87 -8.13 -3.74 12.68
C GLY A 87 -7.49 -2.91 11.58
N ILE A 88 -8.26 -2.54 10.56
CA ILE A 88 -7.80 -1.69 9.46
C ILE A 88 -8.33 -0.29 9.67
N THR A 89 -7.46 0.71 9.53
CA THR A 89 -7.81 2.12 9.59
C THR A 89 -6.99 2.92 8.60
N THR A 90 -7.36 4.16 8.36
CA THR A 90 -6.57 5.09 7.56
C THR A 90 -5.26 5.43 8.27
N MET A 91 -4.21 5.77 7.51
CA MET A 91 -2.96 6.21 8.11
C MET A 91 -3.13 7.54 8.86
N PRO A 92 -2.30 7.80 9.89
CA PRO A 92 -2.31 9.07 10.59
C PRO A 92 -2.00 10.25 9.65
N LYS A 93 -2.71 11.35 9.85
CA LYS A 93 -2.45 12.60 9.14
C LYS A 93 -1.25 13.31 9.77
N VAL A 94 -0.35 13.84 8.95
CA VAL A 94 0.76 14.69 9.41
C VAL A 94 0.20 16.04 9.85
N ASP A 95 0.37 16.37 11.12
CA ASP A 95 -0.14 17.62 11.70
C ASP A 95 0.64 18.85 11.20
N GLY A 96 -0.09 19.96 11.08
CA GLY A 96 0.48 21.25 10.65
C GLY A 96 0.95 21.28 9.19
N VAL A 97 0.42 20.41 8.33
CA VAL A 97 0.53 20.46 6.86
C VAL A 97 -0.89 20.54 6.29
N ASP A 98 -1.26 21.66 5.72
CA ASP A 98 -2.64 21.91 5.27
C ASP A 98 -3.10 20.96 4.17
N THR A 99 -2.20 20.52 3.31
CA THR A 99 -2.43 19.59 2.21
C THR A 99 -2.44 18.12 2.66
N ALA A 100 -2.07 17.83 3.91
CA ALA A 100 -2.00 16.46 4.39
C ALA A 100 -3.36 15.74 4.37
N THR A 101 -3.33 14.48 4.00
CA THR A 101 -4.48 13.57 3.99
C THR A 101 -4.19 12.33 4.82
N ASN A 102 -5.19 11.46 5.00
CA ASN A 102 -5.03 10.17 5.65
C ASN A 102 -4.73 9.04 4.65
N TYR A 103 -4.32 9.39 3.44
CA TYR A 103 -4.14 8.44 2.34
C TYR A 103 -2.79 8.64 1.68
N ALA A 104 -2.19 7.53 1.27
CA ALA A 104 -1.00 7.49 0.44
C ALA A 104 -1.02 6.24 -0.43
N ASN A 105 -0.13 6.18 -1.40
CA ASN A 105 0.09 4.98 -2.18
C ASN A 105 1.34 4.24 -1.69
N ASN A 106 1.25 2.93 -1.55
CA ASN A 106 2.42 2.07 -1.34
C ASN A 106 2.31 0.82 -2.21
N GLY A 107 2.79 0.95 -3.42
CA GLY A 107 2.77 -0.11 -4.42
C GLY A 107 2.21 0.37 -5.75
N GLY A 108 1.55 -0.54 -6.40
CA GLY A 108 1.14 -0.42 -7.79
C GLY A 108 2.11 -1.19 -8.69
N SER A 109 1.53 -2.01 -9.56
CA SER A 109 2.29 -2.82 -10.52
C SER A 109 1.67 -2.67 -11.89
N SER A 110 2.49 -2.84 -12.91
CA SER A 110 2.06 -2.79 -14.30
C SER A 110 2.30 -4.14 -14.96
N TRP A 111 1.44 -4.48 -15.88
CA TRP A 111 1.59 -5.67 -16.71
C TRP A 111 2.24 -5.29 -18.03
N TYR A 112 3.18 -6.11 -18.48
CA TYR A 112 3.90 -5.91 -19.73
C TYR A 112 3.92 -7.19 -20.53
N ILE A 113 3.71 -7.08 -21.84
CA ILE A 113 3.92 -8.18 -22.79
C ILE A 113 5.34 -8.05 -23.33
N THR A 114 6.17 -9.05 -23.08
CA THR A 114 7.57 -9.01 -23.53
C THR A 114 7.68 -9.19 -25.04
N SER A 115 8.76 -8.67 -25.64
CA SER A 115 9.05 -8.83 -27.07
C SER A 115 9.25 -10.31 -27.51
N ASN A 116 9.49 -11.20 -26.55
CA ASN A 116 9.62 -12.65 -26.79
C ASN A 116 8.27 -13.39 -26.83
N CYS A 117 7.16 -12.72 -26.50
CA CYS A 117 5.83 -13.32 -26.53
C CYS A 117 5.49 -13.81 -27.94
N LYS A 118 5.04 -15.06 -28.06
CA LYS A 118 4.68 -15.66 -29.36
C LYS A 118 3.22 -15.47 -29.72
N ASN A 119 2.40 -15.11 -28.74
CA ASN A 119 0.96 -14.93 -28.88
C ASN A 119 0.54 -13.60 -28.24
N VAL A 120 1.01 -12.49 -28.81
CA VAL A 120 0.79 -11.13 -28.26
C VAL A 120 -0.71 -10.83 -28.17
N GLU A 121 -1.48 -11.11 -29.22
CA GLU A 121 -2.93 -10.90 -29.29
C GLU A 121 -3.65 -11.65 -28.16
N LEU A 122 -3.33 -12.92 -27.94
CA LEU A 122 -3.92 -13.70 -26.83
C LEU A 122 -3.57 -13.13 -25.46
N ALA A 123 -2.33 -12.63 -25.29
CA ALA A 123 -1.91 -12.02 -24.04
C ALA A 123 -2.63 -10.68 -23.79
N GLU A 124 -2.84 -9.88 -24.82
CA GLU A 124 -3.62 -8.64 -24.77
C GLU A 124 -5.08 -8.94 -24.42
N ASP A 125 -5.70 -9.91 -25.07
CA ASP A 125 -7.08 -10.33 -24.81
C ASP A 125 -7.23 -10.86 -23.36
N PHE A 126 -6.25 -11.61 -22.86
CA PHE A 126 -6.25 -12.07 -21.47
C PHE A 126 -6.20 -10.92 -20.49
N LEU A 127 -5.28 -9.97 -20.66
CA LEU A 127 -5.17 -8.81 -19.78
C LEU A 127 -6.41 -7.91 -19.85
N ALA A 128 -6.95 -7.70 -21.04
CA ALA A 128 -8.14 -6.90 -21.24
C ALA A 128 -9.39 -7.55 -20.63
N SER A 129 -9.55 -8.87 -20.78
CA SER A 129 -10.72 -9.60 -20.28
C SER A 129 -10.68 -9.88 -18.77
N THR A 130 -9.51 -9.80 -18.14
CA THR A 130 -9.34 -9.96 -16.69
C THR A 130 -9.17 -8.62 -16.00
N PHE A 131 -7.94 -8.11 -15.96
CA PHE A 131 -7.57 -6.87 -15.25
C PHE A 131 -8.24 -5.61 -15.82
N GLY A 132 -8.58 -5.61 -17.11
CA GLY A 132 -9.16 -4.45 -17.79
C GLY A 132 -10.68 -4.34 -17.68
N SER A 133 -11.42 -5.43 -17.41
CA SER A 133 -12.88 -5.40 -17.55
C SER A 133 -13.68 -6.39 -16.69
N SER A 134 -13.08 -7.20 -15.84
CA SER A 134 -13.82 -8.25 -15.13
C SER A 134 -13.98 -7.94 -13.64
N THR A 135 -15.22 -7.68 -13.22
CA THR A 135 -15.58 -7.58 -11.79
C THR A 135 -15.40 -8.93 -11.09
N ASP A 136 -15.90 -10.01 -11.68
CA ASP A 136 -15.79 -11.37 -11.11
C ASP A 136 -14.32 -11.78 -10.85
N PHE A 137 -13.42 -11.37 -11.74
CA PHE A 137 -11.99 -11.63 -11.56
C PHE A 137 -11.44 -10.86 -10.35
N TYR A 138 -11.80 -9.58 -10.20
CA TYR A 138 -11.34 -8.78 -9.06
C TYR A 138 -11.95 -9.25 -7.74
N ASP A 139 -13.20 -9.65 -7.73
CA ASP A 139 -13.85 -10.23 -6.54
C ASP A 139 -13.13 -11.49 -6.08
N ALA A 140 -12.74 -12.36 -7.03
CA ALA A 140 -12.00 -13.57 -6.72
C ALA A 140 -10.59 -13.30 -6.16
N ILE A 141 -9.83 -12.37 -6.76
CA ILE A 141 -8.46 -12.11 -6.31
C ILE A 141 -8.39 -11.26 -5.04
N LEU A 142 -9.42 -10.47 -4.73
CA LEU A 142 -9.45 -9.67 -3.50
C LEU A 142 -9.34 -10.57 -2.26
N SER A 143 -10.12 -11.63 -2.20
CA SER A 143 -10.13 -12.56 -1.06
C SER A 143 -8.82 -13.32 -0.89
N GLU A 144 -8.15 -13.64 -2.00
CA GLU A 144 -6.93 -14.46 -2.00
C GLU A 144 -5.65 -13.64 -1.80
N THR A 145 -5.63 -12.40 -2.30
CA THR A 145 -4.38 -11.63 -2.38
C THR A 145 -4.46 -10.24 -1.73
N GLY A 146 -5.65 -9.80 -1.35
CA GLY A 146 -5.88 -8.42 -0.89
C GLY A 146 -5.71 -7.37 -1.99
N ALA A 147 -5.69 -7.78 -3.28
CA ALA A 147 -5.50 -6.85 -4.38
C ALA A 147 -6.76 -6.02 -4.64
N ILE A 148 -6.61 -4.69 -4.64
CA ILE A 148 -7.67 -3.76 -4.98
C ILE A 148 -7.77 -3.60 -6.49
N SER A 149 -9.00 -3.46 -7.00
CA SER A 149 -9.27 -3.28 -8.42
C SER A 149 -8.71 -1.97 -8.97
N CYS A 150 -8.07 -2.06 -10.14
CA CYS A 150 -7.77 -0.91 -11.01
C CYS A 150 -8.90 -0.64 -12.02
N TYR A 151 -9.83 -1.57 -12.17
CA TYR A 151 -11.03 -1.41 -12.98
C TYR A 151 -12.13 -0.79 -12.12
N LEU A 152 -12.44 0.49 -12.34
CA LEU A 152 -13.32 1.28 -11.47
C LEU A 152 -14.68 0.61 -11.18
N PRO A 153 -15.40 0.01 -12.17
CA PRO A 153 -16.66 -0.65 -11.86
C PRO A 153 -16.54 -1.82 -10.88
N ALA A 154 -15.41 -2.53 -10.87
CA ALA A 154 -15.19 -3.60 -9.91
C ALA A 154 -14.91 -3.08 -8.48
N GLY A 155 -14.42 -1.84 -8.35
CA GLY A 155 -14.25 -1.19 -7.05
C GLY A 155 -15.56 -0.85 -6.34
N GLU A 156 -16.70 -0.92 -7.03
CA GLU A 156 -18.05 -0.73 -6.48
C GLU A 156 -18.74 -2.06 -6.11
N SER A 157 -18.04 -3.18 -6.22
CA SER A 157 -18.59 -4.50 -5.89
C SER A 157 -18.93 -4.63 -4.41
N ASP A 158 -20.00 -5.35 -4.10
CA ASP A 158 -20.45 -5.60 -2.72
C ASP A 158 -19.40 -6.32 -1.87
N VAL A 159 -18.48 -7.05 -2.48
CA VAL A 159 -17.41 -7.78 -1.78
C VAL A 159 -16.52 -6.86 -0.93
N TYR A 160 -16.40 -5.58 -1.30
CA TYR A 160 -15.65 -4.59 -0.50
C TYR A 160 -16.37 -4.16 0.78
N ASN A 161 -17.66 -4.49 0.91
CA ASN A 161 -18.48 -4.20 2.09
C ASN A 161 -18.67 -5.43 2.99
N GLU A 162 -18.14 -6.58 2.58
CA GLU A 162 -18.24 -7.80 3.37
C GLU A 162 -17.27 -7.76 4.55
N PRO A 163 -17.71 -8.16 5.76
CA PRO A 163 -16.81 -8.25 6.92
C PRO A 163 -15.73 -9.31 6.67
N ASN A 164 -14.49 -8.97 7.02
CA ASN A 164 -13.42 -9.94 7.02
C ASN A 164 -13.23 -10.52 8.42
N GLU A 165 -13.43 -11.81 8.58
CA GLU A 165 -13.37 -12.48 9.90
C GLU A 165 -12.01 -12.34 10.61
N PHE A 166 -10.93 -12.05 9.89
CA PHE A 166 -9.61 -11.87 10.47
C PHE A 166 -9.45 -10.49 11.11
N PHE A 167 -10.03 -9.45 10.49
CA PHE A 167 -9.89 -8.06 10.93
C PHE A 167 -11.07 -7.55 11.78
N GLY A 168 -12.15 -8.25 11.84
CA GLY A 168 -13.35 -7.89 12.60
C GLY A 168 -14.36 -7.05 11.84
#